data_4bb60ae8e0c3534fd9dc0445fe7d33d8
#
_entry.id   4bb60ae8e0c3534fd9dc0445fe7d33d8
#
_cell.length_a   1.000
_cell.length_b   1.000
_cell.length_c   1.000
_cell.angle_alpha   90.00
_cell.angle_beta   90.00
_cell.angle_gamma   90.00
#
_symmetry.space_group_name_H-M   'P 1'
#
loop_
_entity.id
_entity.type
_entity.pdbx_description
1 polymer ?
#
loop_
_entity_poly.entity_id
_entity_poly.type
_entity_poly.pdbx_seq_one_letter_code
_entity_poly.pdbx_strand_id
1 'polypeptide(L)'
;MARALDGKVAIITGSSRGIGKAAALALAEQGGKIVVNYARSSEAADAVVAQIAESGGEAIALQADVSKSDEVDALIQSTMDKFGRIDVLVNNAGITRDTLLLRMKPADWQAVIDLNLTGVFLCTRAVSKIMLKQRSGRIINISSVAGLMGNPGQANYSAAKAGVIGFTKTIAKELAPRGVTANAVAPGFIATDMTGDLKNTEEILKYIPLGRYGQPEEVAGLIRFLASDPAAAYITGQVMNVDGGMVMH
;
A
#
# COMPACT_ATOMS: atom_id res chain seq x y z
N MET A 1 19.51 -13.05 16.55
CA MET A 1 18.73 -13.87 15.58
C MET A 1 18.60 -13.08 14.30
N ALA A 2 18.62 -13.72 13.11
CA ALA A 2 18.37 -13.04 11.85
C ALA A 2 16.91 -12.51 11.83
N ARG A 3 16.71 -11.27 11.36
CA ARG A 3 15.40 -10.68 11.20
C ARG A 3 14.75 -11.25 9.93
N ALA A 4 13.42 -11.27 9.88
CA ALA A 4 12.67 -11.97 8.82
C ALA A 4 12.92 -11.42 7.40
N LEU A 5 13.31 -10.15 7.28
CA LEU A 5 13.60 -9.49 6.01
C LEU A 5 15.08 -9.16 5.81
N ASP A 6 16.00 -9.75 6.61
CA ASP A 6 17.42 -9.54 6.38
C ASP A 6 17.81 -9.90 4.93
N GLY A 7 18.44 -8.95 4.23
CA GLY A 7 18.81 -9.08 2.81
C GLY A 7 17.66 -9.01 1.80
N LYS A 8 16.43 -8.71 2.24
CA LYS A 8 15.27 -8.51 1.39
C LYS A 8 15.02 -7.04 1.10
N VAL A 9 14.39 -6.75 -0.04
CA VAL A 9 14.10 -5.38 -0.51
C VAL A 9 12.60 -5.18 -0.61
N ALA A 10 12.11 -4.10 0.02
CA ALA A 10 10.70 -3.72 -0.01
C ALA A 10 10.53 -2.34 -0.66
N ILE A 11 9.64 -2.27 -1.65
CA ILE A 11 9.17 -1.00 -2.23
C ILE A 11 7.81 -0.68 -1.62
N ILE A 12 7.66 0.53 -1.07
CA ILE A 12 6.39 1.03 -0.55
C ILE A 12 6.03 2.30 -1.31
N THR A 13 4.97 2.27 -2.09
CA THR A 13 4.54 3.44 -2.86
C THR A 13 3.83 4.46 -1.96
N GLY A 14 4.12 5.75 -2.17
CA GLY A 14 3.53 6.83 -1.37
C GLY A 14 3.88 6.74 0.12
N SER A 15 5.13 6.43 0.46
CA SER A 15 5.55 6.11 1.82
C SER A 15 6.23 7.26 2.57
N SER A 16 6.10 8.49 2.11
CA SER A 16 6.61 9.67 2.83
C SER A 16 5.77 10.06 4.06
N ARG A 17 4.55 9.52 4.22
CA ARG A 17 3.63 9.81 5.33
C ARG A 17 2.60 8.70 5.56
N GLY A 18 1.79 8.84 6.63
CA GLY A 18 0.63 8.00 6.93
C GLY A 18 0.94 6.52 6.98
N ILE A 19 0.03 5.69 6.44
CA ILE A 19 0.15 4.22 6.43
C ILE A 19 1.45 3.77 5.73
N GLY A 20 1.80 4.42 4.62
CA GLY A 20 3.02 4.08 3.88
C GLY A 20 4.29 4.30 4.70
N LYS A 21 4.39 5.42 5.44
CA LYS A 21 5.51 5.67 6.37
C LYS A 21 5.57 4.61 7.47
N ALA A 22 4.44 4.35 8.13
CA ALA A 22 4.36 3.34 9.19
C ALA A 22 4.76 1.94 8.67
N ALA A 23 4.32 1.56 7.46
CA ALA A 23 4.73 0.31 6.82
C ALA A 23 6.24 0.28 6.52
N ALA A 24 6.81 1.38 6.01
CA ALA A 24 8.24 1.47 5.72
C ALA A 24 9.09 1.25 6.99
N LEU A 25 8.71 1.91 8.09
CA LEU A 25 9.38 1.74 9.39
C LEU A 25 9.24 0.31 9.92
N ALA A 26 8.02 -0.25 9.89
CA ALA A 26 7.76 -1.61 10.39
C ALA A 26 8.51 -2.69 9.60
N LEU A 27 8.69 -2.52 8.28
CA LEU A 27 9.47 -3.46 7.46
C LEU A 27 10.98 -3.26 7.64
N ALA A 28 11.45 -2.04 7.87
CA ALA A 28 12.85 -1.76 8.21
C ALA A 28 13.25 -2.43 9.53
N GLU A 29 12.41 -2.40 10.55
CA GLU A 29 12.60 -3.09 11.83
C GLU A 29 12.79 -4.61 11.65
N GLN A 30 12.18 -5.19 10.62
CA GLN A 30 12.39 -6.60 10.26
C GLN A 30 13.65 -6.86 9.44
N GLY A 31 14.50 -5.86 9.22
CA GLY A 31 15.76 -5.96 8.48
C GLY A 31 15.64 -5.74 6.98
N GLY A 32 14.48 -5.34 6.51
CA GLY A 32 14.26 -5.02 5.10
C GLY A 32 15.03 -3.77 4.67
N LYS A 33 15.59 -3.80 3.46
CA LYS A 33 16.07 -2.61 2.76
C LYS A 33 14.88 -1.92 2.11
N ILE A 34 14.67 -0.65 2.41
CA ILE A 34 13.43 0.04 2.09
C ILE A 34 13.62 1.04 0.94
N VAL A 35 12.72 0.97 -0.02
CA VAL A 35 12.55 2.01 -1.03
C VAL A 35 11.33 2.85 -0.65
N VAL A 36 11.59 4.06 -0.19
CA VAL A 36 10.58 5.07 0.14
C VAL A 36 10.22 5.80 -1.15
N ASN A 37 9.10 5.42 -1.76
CA ASN A 37 8.63 6.11 -2.96
C ASN A 37 7.76 7.32 -2.60
N TYR A 38 7.97 8.40 -3.32
CA TYR A 38 7.19 9.64 -3.22
C TYR A 38 6.98 10.27 -4.61
N ALA A 39 5.94 11.09 -4.77
CA ALA A 39 5.70 11.83 -6.01
C ALA A 39 6.12 13.30 -5.93
N ARG A 40 5.92 13.97 -4.76
CA ARG A 40 6.11 15.43 -4.62
C ARG A 40 6.97 15.86 -3.44
N SER A 41 6.85 15.20 -2.30
CA SER A 41 7.47 15.65 -1.03
C SER A 41 8.77 14.90 -0.77
N SER A 42 9.87 15.37 -1.37
CA SER A 42 11.22 14.80 -1.15
C SER A 42 11.63 14.91 0.31
N GLU A 43 11.47 16.08 0.93
CA GLU A 43 11.84 16.32 2.33
C GLU A 43 11.18 15.33 3.29
N ALA A 44 9.87 15.05 3.11
CA ALA A 44 9.18 14.08 3.94
C ALA A 44 9.67 12.64 3.69
N ALA A 45 10.05 12.30 2.46
CA ALA A 45 10.62 11.00 2.14
C ALA A 45 12.03 10.84 2.74
N ASP A 46 12.86 11.87 2.63
CA ASP A 46 14.20 11.91 3.20
C ASP A 46 14.16 11.80 4.73
N ALA A 47 13.18 12.43 5.38
CA ALA A 47 12.97 12.29 6.82
C ALA A 47 12.63 10.83 7.22
N VAL A 48 11.87 10.09 6.41
CA VAL A 48 11.62 8.66 6.65
C VAL A 48 12.89 7.84 6.48
N VAL A 49 13.68 8.11 5.44
CA VAL A 49 14.99 7.47 5.22
C VAL A 49 15.93 7.70 6.40
N ALA A 50 16.02 8.95 6.89
CA ALA A 50 16.82 9.30 8.05
C ALA A 50 16.37 8.53 9.31
N GLN A 51 15.08 8.47 9.58
CA GLN A 51 14.52 7.73 10.71
C GLN A 51 14.85 6.23 10.65
N ILE A 52 14.80 5.63 9.45
CA ILE A 52 15.21 4.23 9.25
C ILE A 52 16.71 4.07 9.52
N ALA A 53 17.55 4.98 9.03
CA ALA A 53 18.98 4.94 9.23
C ALA A 53 19.39 5.10 10.72
N GLU A 54 18.74 6.00 11.46
CA GLU A 54 18.92 6.18 12.89
C GLU A 54 18.63 4.90 13.70
N SER A 55 17.67 4.08 13.19
CA SER A 55 17.35 2.78 13.77
C SER A 55 18.27 1.65 13.27
N GLY A 56 19.33 1.97 12.52
CA GLY A 56 20.30 1.00 11.98
C GLY A 56 19.79 0.21 10.76
N GLY A 57 18.72 0.68 10.10
CA GLY A 57 18.20 0.14 8.85
C GLY A 57 18.83 0.76 7.59
N GLU A 58 18.49 0.23 6.43
CA GLU A 58 18.94 0.73 5.12
C GLU A 58 17.72 1.16 4.30
N ALA A 59 17.70 2.41 3.82
CA ALA A 59 16.63 2.92 2.98
C ALA A 59 17.15 3.92 1.95
N ILE A 60 16.40 4.08 0.86
CA ILE A 60 16.58 5.13 -0.14
C ILE A 60 15.23 5.77 -0.47
N ALA A 61 15.24 7.06 -0.81
CA ALA A 61 14.08 7.76 -1.32
C ALA A 61 14.14 7.80 -2.85
N LEU A 62 13.06 7.40 -3.53
CA LEU A 62 12.96 7.45 -5.00
C LEU A 62 11.68 8.16 -5.42
N GLN A 63 11.84 9.20 -6.24
CA GLN A 63 10.71 9.93 -6.80
C GLN A 63 10.12 9.16 -7.99
N ALA A 64 8.81 8.93 -7.96
CA ALA A 64 8.03 8.46 -9.11
C ALA A 64 6.54 8.72 -8.87
N ASP A 65 5.85 9.25 -9.87
CA ASP A 65 4.39 9.24 -9.96
C ASP A 65 3.96 7.87 -10.52
N VAL A 66 3.48 7.00 -9.64
CA VAL A 66 3.14 5.63 -10.00
C VAL A 66 1.92 5.50 -10.92
N SER A 67 1.22 6.59 -11.22
CA SER A 67 0.21 6.62 -12.28
C SER A 67 0.80 6.62 -13.69
N LYS A 68 2.13 6.79 -13.81
CA LYS A 68 2.87 6.87 -15.08
C LYS A 68 3.80 5.68 -15.26
N SER A 69 3.64 4.98 -16.39
CA SER A 69 4.36 3.74 -16.68
C SER A 69 5.87 3.92 -16.74
N ASP A 70 6.34 4.98 -17.36
CA ASP A 70 7.76 5.31 -17.52
C ASP A 70 8.43 5.63 -16.16
N GLU A 71 7.73 6.35 -15.29
CA GLU A 71 8.22 6.64 -13.93
C GLU A 71 8.25 5.38 -13.06
N VAL A 72 7.26 4.48 -13.21
CA VAL A 72 7.28 3.16 -12.56
C VAL A 72 8.45 2.32 -13.04
N ASP A 73 8.69 2.24 -14.36
CA ASP A 73 9.80 1.48 -14.91
C ASP A 73 11.15 2.02 -14.39
N ALA A 74 11.31 3.34 -14.29
CA ALA A 74 12.51 3.97 -13.72
C ALA A 74 12.67 3.66 -12.21
N LEU A 75 11.59 3.69 -11.43
CA LEU A 75 11.58 3.31 -10.00
C LEU A 75 12.08 1.88 -9.80
N ILE A 76 11.55 0.94 -10.58
CA ILE A 76 11.91 -0.47 -10.49
C ILE A 76 13.36 -0.68 -10.93
N GLN A 77 13.80 -0.05 -12.04
CA GLN A 77 15.17 -0.15 -12.52
C GLN A 77 16.16 0.40 -11.48
N SER A 78 15.91 1.59 -10.93
CA SER A 78 16.77 2.19 -9.89
C SER A 78 16.85 1.32 -8.64
N THR A 79 15.75 0.66 -8.26
CA THR A 79 15.74 -0.30 -7.15
C THR A 79 16.62 -1.51 -7.46
N MET A 80 16.52 -2.06 -8.68
CA MET A 80 17.32 -3.20 -9.11
C MET A 80 18.81 -2.85 -9.22
N ASP A 81 19.14 -1.67 -9.73
CA ASP A 81 20.54 -1.20 -9.83
C ASP A 81 21.18 -1.04 -8.45
N LYS A 82 20.40 -0.58 -7.46
CA LYS A 82 20.87 -0.36 -6.09
C LYS A 82 20.98 -1.65 -5.29
N PHE A 83 19.98 -2.53 -5.37
CA PHE A 83 19.82 -3.66 -4.46
C PHE A 83 19.83 -5.04 -5.14
N GLY A 84 19.67 -5.11 -6.46
CA GLY A 84 19.73 -6.35 -7.23
C GLY A 84 18.51 -7.28 -7.10
N ARG A 85 17.50 -6.90 -6.27
CA ARG A 85 16.32 -7.72 -6.00
C ARG A 85 15.14 -6.89 -5.54
N ILE A 86 13.92 -7.47 -5.61
CA ILE A 86 12.69 -6.91 -5.04
C ILE A 86 11.88 -8.07 -4.46
N ASP A 87 11.63 -8.06 -3.16
CA ASP A 87 10.96 -9.13 -2.43
C ASP A 87 9.55 -8.77 -1.98
N VAL A 88 9.34 -7.48 -1.67
CA VAL A 88 8.05 -6.98 -1.18
C VAL A 88 7.66 -5.74 -2.00
N LEU A 89 6.41 -5.72 -2.45
CA LEU A 89 5.76 -4.52 -2.98
C LEU A 89 4.54 -4.18 -2.12
N VAL A 90 4.50 -2.97 -1.58
CA VAL A 90 3.32 -2.41 -0.93
C VAL A 90 2.76 -1.30 -1.81
N ASN A 91 1.66 -1.57 -2.49
CA ASN A 91 0.91 -0.59 -3.27
C ASN A 91 0.03 0.22 -2.33
N ASN A 92 0.58 1.33 -1.81
CA ASN A 92 -0.09 2.20 -0.84
C ASN A 92 -0.46 3.57 -1.42
N ALA A 93 0.26 4.07 -2.44
CA ALA A 93 -0.02 5.37 -3.03
C ALA A 93 -1.50 5.53 -3.43
N GLY A 94 -2.10 6.66 -3.06
CA GLY A 94 -3.49 6.93 -3.38
C GLY A 94 -3.90 8.35 -3.05
N ILE A 95 -4.98 8.79 -3.68
CA ILE A 95 -5.65 10.07 -3.44
C ILE A 95 -7.16 9.89 -3.34
N THR A 96 -7.82 10.86 -2.74
CA THR A 96 -9.27 11.04 -2.82
C THR A 96 -9.59 12.32 -3.61
N ARG A 97 -10.77 12.34 -4.25
CA ARG A 97 -11.42 13.51 -4.87
C ARG A 97 -12.90 13.37 -4.61
N ASP A 98 -13.28 13.67 -3.37
CA ASP A 98 -14.59 13.37 -2.83
C ASP A 98 -15.61 14.43 -3.28
N THR A 99 -16.66 13.96 -3.94
CA THR A 99 -17.83 14.75 -4.30
C THR A 99 -18.98 13.84 -4.68
N LEU A 100 -20.22 14.31 -4.49
CA LEU A 100 -21.40 13.55 -4.88
C LEU A 100 -21.40 13.27 -6.39
N LEU A 101 -21.92 12.12 -6.80
CA LEU A 101 -21.88 11.60 -8.18
C LEU A 101 -22.32 12.65 -9.23
N LEU A 102 -23.41 13.36 -8.97
CA LEU A 102 -23.93 14.37 -9.91
C LEU A 102 -23.02 15.59 -10.11
N ARG A 103 -22.05 15.80 -9.23
CA ARG A 103 -21.08 16.89 -9.29
C ARG A 103 -19.66 16.41 -9.62
N MET A 104 -19.45 15.10 -9.70
CA MET A 104 -18.14 14.52 -9.96
C MET A 104 -17.70 14.80 -11.40
N LYS A 105 -16.57 15.46 -11.53
CA LYS A 105 -16.00 15.77 -12.86
C LYS A 105 -15.28 14.54 -13.40
N PRO A 106 -15.33 14.28 -14.73
CA PRO A 106 -14.56 13.20 -15.35
C PRO A 106 -13.07 13.25 -15.02
N ALA A 107 -12.48 14.44 -14.90
CA ALA A 107 -11.07 14.59 -14.52
C ALA A 107 -10.76 14.11 -13.09
N ASP A 108 -11.67 14.36 -12.13
CA ASP A 108 -11.53 13.89 -10.74
C ASP A 108 -11.70 12.37 -10.65
N TRP A 109 -12.64 11.82 -11.44
CA TRP A 109 -12.78 10.37 -11.61
C TRP A 109 -11.50 9.75 -12.13
N GLN A 110 -11.00 10.25 -13.27
CA GLN A 110 -9.84 9.69 -13.94
C GLN A 110 -8.57 9.79 -13.08
N ALA A 111 -8.33 10.92 -12.42
CA ALA A 111 -7.17 11.08 -11.54
C ALA A 111 -7.14 10.05 -10.39
N VAL A 112 -8.31 9.71 -9.84
CA VAL A 112 -8.41 8.68 -8.79
C VAL A 112 -8.19 7.28 -9.37
N ILE A 113 -8.77 6.96 -10.52
CA ILE A 113 -8.56 5.68 -11.19
C ILE A 113 -7.09 5.50 -11.59
N ASP A 114 -6.47 6.52 -12.17
CA ASP A 114 -5.09 6.47 -12.65
C ASP A 114 -4.12 6.16 -11.50
N LEU A 115 -4.26 6.81 -10.36
CA LEU A 115 -3.34 6.58 -9.26
C LEU A 115 -3.72 5.33 -8.45
N ASN A 116 -4.99 5.21 -8.05
CA ASN A 116 -5.39 4.20 -7.05
C ASN A 116 -5.60 2.80 -7.64
N LEU A 117 -5.79 2.67 -8.96
CA LEU A 117 -6.00 1.38 -9.63
C LEU A 117 -4.95 1.12 -10.71
N THR A 118 -4.81 2.03 -11.69
CA THR A 118 -3.82 1.85 -12.77
C THR A 118 -2.40 1.83 -12.21
N GLY A 119 -2.07 2.68 -11.24
CA GLY A 119 -0.77 2.67 -10.58
C GLY A 119 -0.46 1.35 -9.87
N VAL A 120 -1.45 0.76 -9.18
CA VAL A 120 -1.32 -0.58 -8.56
C VAL A 120 -1.02 -1.64 -9.63
N PHE A 121 -1.71 -1.60 -10.76
CA PHE A 121 -1.44 -2.50 -11.89
C PHE A 121 -0.02 -2.30 -12.45
N LEU A 122 0.41 -1.07 -12.70
CA LEU A 122 1.72 -0.76 -13.29
C LEU A 122 2.86 -1.26 -12.39
N CYS A 123 2.84 -0.91 -11.10
CA CYS A 123 3.85 -1.35 -10.14
C CYS A 123 3.87 -2.88 -10.02
N THR A 124 2.71 -3.51 -9.88
CA THR A 124 2.61 -4.97 -9.78
C THR A 124 3.14 -5.66 -11.02
N ARG A 125 2.76 -5.21 -12.22
CA ARG A 125 3.26 -5.74 -13.49
C ARG A 125 4.78 -5.68 -13.58
N ALA A 126 5.36 -4.55 -13.21
CA ALA A 126 6.80 -4.32 -13.29
C ALA A 126 7.58 -5.26 -12.35
N VAL A 127 7.16 -5.39 -11.08
CA VAL A 127 7.84 -6.29 -10.12
C VAL A 127 7.58 -7.77 -10.39
N SER A 128 6.45 -8.12 -11.01
CA SER A 128 6.08 -9.53 -11.23
C SER A 128 7.14 -10.28 -12.04
N LYS A 129 7.74 -9.65 -13.06
CA LYS A 129 8.82 -10.27 -13.86
C LYS A 129 10.02 -10.67 -13.00
N ILE A 130 10.34 -9.85 -12.02
CA ILE A 130 11.47 -10.05 -11.09
C ILE A 130 11.12 -11.15 -10.11
N MET A 131 9.98 -11.04 -9.43
CA MET A 131 9.51 -12.00 -8.43
C MET A 131 9.31 -13.41 -9.00
N LEU A 132 8.79 -13.52 -10.24
CA LEU A 132 8.65 -14.79 -10.96
C LEU A 132 10.01 -15.48 -11.20
N LYS A 133 11.07 -14.71 -11.55
CA LYS A 133 12.43 -15.22 -11.70
C LYS A 133 13.04 -15.61 -10.36
N GLN A 134 12.79 -14.82 -9.32
CA GLN A 134 13.25 -15.09 -7.95
C GLN A 134 12.52 -16.29 -7.33
N ARG A 135 11.34 -16.71 -7.87
CA ARG A 135 10.43 -17.72 -7.32
C ARG A 135 10.03 -17.39 -5.87
N SER A 136 9.90 -16.11 -5.56
CA SER A 136 9.54 -15.58 -4.25
C SER A 136 9.11 -14.13 -4.39
N GLY A 137 8.10 -13.72 -3.64
CA GLY A 137 7.62 -12.33 -3.59
C GLY A 137 6.39 -12.18 -2.71
N ARG A 138 6.18 -10.98 -2.22
CA ARG A 138 5.00 -10.58 -1.43
C ARG A 138 4.45 -9.28 -2.01
N ILE A 139 3.20 -9.31 -2.46
CA ILE A 139 2.49 -8.12 -2.97
C ILE A 139 1.36 -7.82 -2.01
N ILE A 140 1.36 -6.62 -1.45
CA ILE A 140 0.34 -6.13 -0.52
C ILE A 140 -0.30 -4.88 -1.13
N ASN A 141 -1.57 -4.97 -1.46
CA ASN A 141 -2.33 -3.88 -2.05
C ASN A 141 -3.20 -3.20 -1.00
N ILE A 142 -3.06 -1.90 -0.82
CA ILE A 142 -3.91 -1.15 0.11
C ILE A 142 -5.23 -0.79 -0.58
N SER A 143 -6.29 -1.51 -0.17
CA SER A 143 -7.66 -1.22 -0.56
C SER A 143 -8.30 -0.23 0.43
N SER A 144 -9.56 -0.41 0.78
CA SER A 144 -10.32 0.37 1.77
C SER A 144 -11.65 -0.33 2.06
N VAL A 145 -12.24 -0.07 3.22
CA VAL A 145 -13.65 -0.39 3.48
C VAL A 145 -14.58 0.27 2.46
N ALA A 146 -14.23 1.43 1.92
CA ALA A 146 -14.97 2.07 0.83
C ALA A 146 -15.03 1.21 -0.44
N GLY A 147 -14.04 0.35 -0.70
CA GLY A 147 -14.06 -0.62 -1.79
C GLY A 147 -14.94 -1.84 -1.52
N LEU A 148 -15.30 -2.09 -0.26
CA LEU A 148 -16.13 -3.21 0.16
C LEU A 148 -17.61 -2.82 0.22
N MET A 149 -17.92 -1.68 0.84
CA MET A 149 -19.30 -1.27 1.15
C MET A 149 -19.77 -0.02 0.38
N GLY A 150 -18.87 0.65 -0.34
CA GLY A 150 -19.14 1.97 -0.89
C GLY A 150 -19.11 3.06 0.16
N ASN A 151 -18.96 4.32 -0.27
CA ASN A 151 -19.08 5.48 0.61
C ASN A 151 -19.68 6.67 -0.19
N PRO A 152 -20.75 7.32 0.28
CA PRO A 152 -21.32 8.49 -0.39
C PRO A 152 -20.25 9.55 -0.64
N GLY A 153 -20.21 10.10 -1.86
CA GLY A 153 -19.22 11.08 -2.28
C GLY A 153 -17.91 10.49 -2.80
N GLN A 154 -17.72 9.17 -2.71
CA GLN A 154 -16.49 8.48 -3.12
C GLN A 154 -16.70 7.47 -4.25
N ALA A 155 -17.55 7.75 -5.22
CA ALA A 155 -17.84 6.81 -6.31
C ALA A 155 -16.55 6.40 -7.07
N ASN A 156 -15.65 7.34 -7.37
CA ASN A 156 -14.34 7.11 -7.98
C ASN A 156 -13.41 6.26 -7.09
N TYR A 157 -13.28 6.65 -5.83
CA TYR A 157 -12.41 5.98 -4.87
C TYR A 157 -12.89 4.56 -4.55
N SER A 158 -14.18 4.40 -4.29
CA SER A 158 -14.80 3.09 -4.04
C SER A 158 -14.64 2.15 -5.23
N ALA A 159 -14.87 2.64 -6.46
CA ALA A 159 -14.65 1.87 -7.68
C ALA A 159 -13.18 1.44 -7.84
N ALA A 160 -12.22 2.35 -7.62
CA ALA A 160 -10.80 2.03 -7.69
C ALA A 160 -10.41 0.98 -6.64
N LYS A 161 -10.84 1.14 -5.39
CA LYS A 161 -10.48 0.24 -4.28
C LYS A 161 -11.18 -1.13 -4.40
N ALA A 162 -12.39 -1.19 -4.93
CA ALA A 162 -13.05 -2.44 -5.31
C ALA A 162 -12.30 -3.13 -6.49
N GLY A 163 -11.87 -2.36 -7.48
CA GLY A 163 -11.03 -2.85 -8.58
C GLY A 163 -9.72 -3.49 -8.09
N VAL A 164 -9.07 -2.87 -7.10
CA VAL A 164 -7.86 -3.42 -6.46
C VAL A 164 -8.12 -4.79 -5.83
N ILE A 165 -9.30 -5.01 -5.23
CA ILE A 165 -9.69 -6.31 -4.65
C ILE A 165 -9.80 -7.38 -5.74
N GLY A 166 -10.52 -7.10 -6.83
CA GLY A 166 -10.64 -8.02 -7.96
C GLY A 166 -9.30 -8.33 -8.61
N PHE A 167 -8.48 -7.29 -8.83
CA PHE A 167 -7.12 -7.40 -9.35
C PHE A 167 -6.24 -8.28 -8.45
N THR A 168 -6.27 -8.07 -7.13
CA THR A 168 -5.50 -8.87 -6.16
C THR A 168 -5.83 -10.36 -6.25
N LYS A 169 -7.12 -10.71 -6.31
CA LYS A 169 -7.56 -12.11 -6.43
C LYS A 169 -7.07 -12.77 -7.71
N THR A 170 -7.03 -12.02 -8.82
CA THR A 170 -6.55 -12.52 -10.11
C THR A 170 -5.05 -12.77 -10.08
N ILE A 171 -4.24 -11.77 -9.69
CA ILE A 171 -2.79 -11.91 -9.68
C ILE A 171 -2.31 -12.92 -8.64
N ALA A 172 -3.04 -13.12 -7.55
CA ALA A 172 -2.76 -14.18 -6.59
C ALA A 172 -2.75 -15.55 -7.23
N LYS A 173 -3.71 -15.83 -8.11
CA LYS A 173 -3.79 -17.11 -8.86
C LYS A 173 -2.68 -17.24 -9.91
N GLU A 174 -2.38 -16.15 -10.63
CA GLU A 174 -1.39 -16.15 -11.70
C GLU A 174 0.05 -16.32 -11.17
N LEU A 175 0.35 -15.74 -10.01
CA LEU A 175 1.71 -15.69 -9.48
C LEU A 175 2.02 -16.82 -8.47
N ALA A 176 0.98 -17.43 -7.87
CA ALA A 176 1.13 -18.49 -6.86
C ALA A 176 2.01 -19.67 -7.30
N PRO A 177 1.97 -20.17 -8.57
CA PRO A 177 2.83 -21.29 -9.02
C PRO A 177 4.33 -20.98 -8.91
N ARG A 178 4.69 -19.73 -8.71
CA ARG A 178 6.08 -19.27 -8.54
C ARG A 178 6.39 -18.80 -7.12
N GLY A 179 5.56 -19.15 -6.12
CA GLY A 179 5.81 -18.82 -4.72
C GLY A 179 5.62 -17.33 -4.38
N VAL A 180 4.89 -16.59 -5.23
CA VAL A 180 4.54 -15.19 -4.98
C VAL A 180 3.12 -15.13 -4.42
N THR A 181 2.93 -14.44 -3.29
CA THR A 181 1.60 -14.19 -2.73
C THR A 181 1.16 -12.75 -3.01
N ALA A 182 -0.13 -12.56 -3.18
CA ALA A 182 -0.74 -11.24 -3.33
C ALA A 182 -1.99 -11.14 -2.47
N ASN A 183 -2.03 -10.13 -1.58
CA ASN A 183 -3.15 -9.91 -0.66
C ASN A 183 -3.53 -8.43 -0.64
N ALA A 184 -4.76 -8.14 -0.26
CA ALA A 184 -5.24 -6.79 -0.03
C ALA A 184 -5.45 -6.54 1.47
N VAL A 185 -5.08 -5.35 1.92
CA VAL A 185 -5.43 -4.81 3.23
C VAL A 185 -6.49 -3.74 3.00
N ALA A 186 -7.59 -3.79 3.72
CA ALA A 186 -8.70 -2.84 3.63
C ALA A 186 -8.81 -2.05 4.95
N PRO A 187 -8.13 -0.90 5.06
CA PRO A 187 -8.26 -0.04 6.23
C PRO A 187 -9.64 0.61 6.30
N GLY A 188 -10.11 0.83 7.54
CA GLY A 188 -11.21 1.74 7.84
C GLY A 188 -10.74 3.19 7.93
N PHE A 189 -11.31 3.94 8.87
CA PHE A 189 -10.85 5.30 9.18
C PHE A 189 -9.58 5.26 10.03
N ILE A 190 -8.47 5.68 9.44
CA ILE A 190 -7.13 5.71 10.06
C ILE A 190 -6.73 7.17 10.24
N ALA A 191 -6.18 7.52 11.41
CA ALA A 191 -5.71 8.87 11.73
C ALA A 191 -4.47 9.22 10.88
N THR A 192 -4.70 9.94 9.78
CA THR A 192 -3.70 10.40 8.83
C THR A 192 -4.07 11.78 8.32
N ASP A 193 -3.17 12.45 7.57
CA ASP A 193 -3.49 13.72 6.92
C ASP A 193 -4.72 13.63 6.00
N MET A 194 -4.99 12.46 5.43
CA MET A 194 -6.14 12.23 4.54
C MET A 194 -7.48 12.28 5.31
N THR A 195 -7.47 12.00 6.61
CA THR A 195 -8.66 11.95 7.47
C THR A 195 -8.72 13.10 8.48
N GLY A 196 -7.65 13.90 8.60
CA GLY A 196 -7.56 14.99 9.58
C GLY A 196 -8.59 16.10 9.40
N ASP A 197 -9.01 16.35 8.14
CA ASP A 197 -10.00 17.38 7.78
C ASP A 197 -11.45 16.88 7.74
N LEU A 198 -11.73 15.63 8.18
CA LEU A 198 -13.08 15.08 8.14
C LEU A 198 -14.00 15.85 9.10
N LYS A 199 -15.03 16.48 8.50
CA LYS A 199 -16.16 17.04 9.26
C LYS A 199 -17.02 15.90 9.81
N ASN A 200 -17.67 16.11 10.96
CA ASN A 200 -18.56 15.13 11.61
C ASN A 200 -17.85 13.88 12.17
N THR A 201 -16.71 14.07 12.81
CA THR A 201 -15.94 12.99 13.45
C THR A 201 -16.80 12.15 14.40
N GLU A 202 -17.70 12.75 15.19
CA GLU A 202 -18.58 12.03 16.11
C GLU A 202 -19.59 11.11 15.38
N GLU A 203 -20.07 11.52 14.22
CA GLU A 203 -20.96 10.67 13.43
C GLU A 203 -20.21 9.47 12.83
N ILE A 204 -19.00 9.69 12.34
CA ILE A 204 -18.13 8.62 11.82
C ILE A 204 -17.83 7.59 12.92
N LEU A 205 -17.52 8.04 14.13
CA LEU A 205 -17.21 7.15 15.25
C LEU A 205 -18.37 6.22 15.63
N LYS A 206 -19.64 6.63 15.39
CA LYS A 206 -20.80 5.76 15.62
C LYS A 206 -20.85 4.55 14.69
N TYR A 207 -20.21 4.62 13.52
CA TYR A 207 -20.12 3.51 12.57
C TYR A 207 -18.93 2.58 12.82
N ILE A 208 -18.04 2.93 13.76
CA ILE A 208 -16.87 2.12 14.09
C ILE A 208 -17.16 1.42 15.42
N PRO A 209 -17.38 0.08 15.46
CA PRO A 209 -17.67 -0.63 16.70
C PRO A 209 -16.63 -0.42 17.81
N LEU A 210 -15.33 -0.28 17.49
CA LEU A 210 -14.30 0.06 18.48
C LEU A 210 -14.32 1.52 18.94
N GLY A 211 -15.19 2.38 18.37
CA GLY A 211 -15.45 3.75 18.82
C GLY A 211 -14.27 4.73 18.65
N ARG A 212 -13.27 4.40 17.83
CA ARG A 212 -12.10 5.25 17.57
C ARG A 212 -11.55 5.07 16.16
N TYR A 213 -10.80 6.03 15.70
CA TYR A 213 -9.96 5.85 14.50
C TYR A 213 -8.83 4.87 14.80
N GLY A 214 -8.47 4.08 13.79
CA GLY A 214 -7.25 3.28 13.81
C GLY A 214 -6.01 4.17 13.67
N GLN A 215 -4.85 3.64 14.06
CA GLN A 215 -3.56 4.29 13.85
C GLN A 215 -2.84 3.67 12.65
N PRO A 216 -2.01 4.42 11.93
CA PRO A 216 -1.21 3.89 10.81
C PRO A 216 -0.42 2.62 11.17
N GLU A 217 0.07 2.54 12.40
CA GLU A 217 0.85 1.42 12.93
C GLU A 217 0.01 0.13 13.04
N GLU A 218 -1.30 0.24 13.27
CA GLU A 218 -2.21 -0.91 13.32
C GLU A 218 -2.37 -1.54 11.93
N VAL A 219 -2.41 -0.72 10.87
CA VAL A 219 -2.40 -1.20 9.48
C VAL A 219 -1.02 -1.75 9.11
N ALA A 220 0.06 -1.06 9.49
CA ALA A 220 1.44 -1.49 9.26
C ALA A 220 1.75 -2.84 9.93
N GLY A 221 1.14 -3.14 11.07
CA GLY A 221 1.23 -4.43 11.75
C GLY A 221 0.78 -5.59 10.85
N LEU A 222 -0.35 -5.45 10.18
CA LEU A 222 -0.84 -6.46 9.24
C LEU A 222 0.02 -6.52 7.96
N ILE A 223 0.46 -5.37 7.44
CA ILE A 223 1.37 -5.32 6.29
C ILE A 223 2.67 -6.07 6.62
N ARG A 224 3.25 -5.82 7.79
CA ARG A 224 4.44 -6.51 8.29
C ARG A 224 4.22 -8.02 8.37
N PHE A 225 3.12 -8.47 8.96
CA PHE A 225 2.77 -9.89 9.04
C PHE A 225 2.75 -10.54 7.65
N LEU A 226 2.01 -9.96 6.70
CA LEU A 226 1.89 -10.49 5.34
C LEU A 226 3.23 -10.49 4.58
N ALA A 227 4.08 -9.50 4.83
CA ALA A 227 5.38 -9.33 4.16
C ALA A 227 6.47 -10.24 4.71
N SER A 228 6.50 -10.47 6.03
CA SER A 228 7.69 -10.99 6.71
C SER A 228 7.45 -12.28 7.51
N ASP A 229 6.22 -12.56 7.95
CA ASP A 229 5.96 -13.71 8.80
C ASP A 229 5.88 -15.02 7.97
N PRO A 230 6.62 -16.07 8.34
CA PRO A 230 6.52 -17.37 7.68
C PRO A 230 5.09 -17.96 7.70
N ALA A 231 4.29 -17.67 8.72
CA ALA A 231 2.91 -18.13 8.81
C ALA A 231 2.01 -17.52 7.71
N ALA A 232 2.38 -16.35 7.16
CA ALA A 232 1.67 -15.74 6.03
C ALA A 232 2.00 -16.38 4.67
N ALA A 233 2.94 -17.32 4.60
CA ALA A 233 3.38 -17.91 3.32
C ALA A 233 2.27 -18.70 2.60
N TYR A 234 1.23 -19.15 3.31
CA TYR A 234 0.08 -19.85 2.73
C TYR A 234 -1.17 -18.97 2.57
N ILE A 235 -1.00 -17.64 2.73
CA ILE A 235 -2.07 -16.65 2.60
C ILE A 235 -1.91 -15.93 1.27
N THR A 236 -2.86 -16.12 0.35
CA THR A 236 -2.87 -15.41 -0.94
C THR A 236 -4.30 -15.19 -1.44
N GLY A 237 -4.54 -14.09 -2.16
CA GLY A 237 -5.85 -13.72 -2.69
C GLY A 237 -6.85 -13.21 -1.66
N GLN A 238 -6.41 -12.97 -0.41
CA GLN A 238 -7.29 -12.54 0.67
C GLN A 238 -7.43 -11.02 0.73
N VAL A 239 -8.57 -10.59 1.29
CA VAL A 239 -8.83 -9.20 1.67
C VAL A 239 -8.97 -9.20 3.18
N MET A 240 -8.10 -8.47 3.87
CA MET A 240 -8.07 -8.43 5.32
C MET A 240 -8.36 -7.00 5.80
N ASN A 241 -9.37 -6.88 6.64
CA ASN A 241 -9.80 -5.59 7.18
C ASN A 241 -8.97 -5.18 8.41
N VAL A 242 -8.68 -3.87 8.50
CA VAL A 242 -8.15 -3.20 9.70
C VAL A 242 -9.02 -1.97 9.90
N ASP A 243 -10.24 -2.15 10.42
CA ASP A 243 -11.31 -1.17 10.31
C ASP A 243 -12.12 -0.96 11.59
N GLY A 244 -11.68 -1.54 12.70
CA GLY A 244 -12.39 -1.40 13.98
C GLY A 244 -13.76 -2.09 14.01
N GLY A 245 -13.99 -3.03 13.09
CA GLY A 245 -15.24 -3.81 13.00
C GLY A 245 -16.31 -3.18 12.11
N MET A 246 -15.96 -2.20 11.26
CA MET A 246 -16.92 -1.55 10.36
C MET A 246 -17.52 -2.52 9.33
N VAL A 247 -16.70 -3.45 8.83
CA VAL A 247 -17.11 -4.45 7.83
C VAL A 247 -16.78 -5.84 8.35
N MET A 248 -17.81 -6.63 8.55
CA MET A 248 -17.70 -8.03 9.01
C MET A 248 -18.20 -8.96 7.89
N HIS A 249 -17.43 -9.98 7.55
CA HIS A 249 -17.76 -11.00 6.54
C HIS A 249 -17.88 -12.36 7.19
#